data_2cde93bec93f6c30b1b29a9b3411abb4
#
_entry.id   2cde93bec93f6c30b1b29a9b3411abb4
#
_cell.length_a   1.000
_cell.length_b   1.000
_cell.length_c   1.000
_cell.angle_alpha   90.00
_cell.angle_beta   90.00
_cell.angle_gamma   90.00
#
_symmetry.space_group_name_H-M   'P 1'
#
loop_
_entity.id
_entity.type
_entity.pdbx_description
1 polymer ?
#
loop_
_entity_poly.entity_id
_entity_poly.type
_entity_poly.pdbx_seq_one_letter_code
_entity_poly.pdbx_strand_id
1 'polypeptide(L)'
;MTAVIEAHGLGKRYRGRWALTECTLSIPAGRVVGLVGPNGAGKSTLLNLACGQLHPTAGTIRVLGHRPGDGPGQLARVGFVAQDTPVYAGLSVADHLRFGARTNPAWDHEAAYRRIEQLGLDPRQKAGRLSGGQRAQLALTLAAAKQPELLLLDEPVAALDPLARRSFLHSLTEFAGEREGRTIVLSSHVITDLERVCDYLLLISGSRVRLAGPCEELIAEHYRIVGPRRAASALPAGMAVVQENHIDHRSAFIVRTAAPLPKGDWRVERLDLEDLVLAYLVRDTRSHDSYDAHDSHDLEGPQ
;
A
#
# COMPACT_ATOMS: atom_id res chain seq x y z
N MET A 1 1.26 15.88 13.76
CA MET A 1 2.15 14.73 13.44
C MET A 1 2.95 15.09 12.21
N THR A 2 4.26 14.81 12.19
CA THR A 2 5.10 15.09 11.02
C THR A 2 4.84 14.06 9.94
N ALA A 3 4.57 14.49 8.71
CA ALA A 3 4.38 13.58 7.60
C ALA A 3 5.73 13.05 7.09
N VAL A 4 5.77 11.76 6.78
CA VAL A 4 6.95 11.10 6.20
C VAL A 4 6.91 11.09 4.68
N ILE A 5 5.71 11.03 4.09
CA ILE A 5 5.46 11.22 2.65
C ILE A 5 4.35 12.24 2.50
N GLU A 6 4.60 13.28 1.73
CA GLU A 6 3.62 14.28 1.34
C GLU A 6 3.57 14.38 -0.18
N ALA A 7 2.38 14.35 -0.75
CA ALA A 7 2.18 14.53 -2.19
C ALA A 7 1.01 15.50 -2.44
N HIS A 8 1.18 16.39 -3.41
CA HIS A 8 0.18 17.38 -3.80
C HIS A 8 -0.02 17.33 -5.31
N GLY A 9 -1.20 16.96 -5.75
CA GLY A 9 -1.56 16.84 -7.16
C GLY A 9 -0.63 15.92 -7.94
N LEU A 10 -0.04 14.91 -7.26
CA LEU A 10 0.99 14.04 -7.83
C LEU A 10 0.45 13.26 -9.02
N GLY A 11 1.16 13.36 -10.15
CA GLY A 11 0.83 12.63 -11.37
C GLY A 11 2.07 12.02 -12.03
N LYS A 12 1.90 10.82 -12.57
CA LYS A 12 2.91 10.14 -13.39
C LYS A 12 2.28 9.56 -14.64
N ARG A 13 2.82 9.92 -15.82
CA ARG A 13 2.36 9.46 -17.12
C ARG A 13 3.45 8.67 -17.84
N TYR A 14 3.07 7.54 -18.45
CA TYR A 14 3.92 6.72 -19.29
C TYR A 14 3.29 6.60 -20.68
N ARG A 15 4.02 6.98 -21.73
CA ARG A 15 3.57 6.83 -23.13
C ARG A 15 2.11 7.26 -23.36
N GLY A 16 1.70 8.38 -22.76
CA GLY A 16 0.35 8.93 -22.90
C GLY A 16 -0.67 8.47 -21.84
N ARG A 17 -0.43 7.36 -21.12
CA ARG A 17 -1.34 6.82 -20.10
C ARG A 17 -0.91 7.27 -18.69
N TRP A 18 -1.87 7.74 -17.90
CA TRP A 18 -1.62 8.11 -16.51
C TRP A 18 -1.61 6.86 -15.62
N ALA A 19 -0.53 6.67 -14.88
CA ALA A 19 -0.42 5.68 -13.81
C ALA A 19 -0.84 6.25 -12.45
N LEU A 20 -0.65 7.55 -12.25
CA LEU A 20 -1.16 8.33 -11.13
C LEU A 20 -1.66 9.67 -11.63
N THR A 21 -2.78 10.15 -11.10
CA THR A 21 -3.43 11.40 -11.49
C THR A 21 -3.92 12.13 -10.25
N GLU A 22 -3.48 13.39 -10.07
CA GLU A 22 -3.95 14.29 -9.02
C GLU A 22 -3.96 13.65 -7.61
N CYS A 23 -2.97 12.78 -7.33
CA CYS A 23 -2.87 12.15 -6.03
C CYS A 23 -2.39 13.17 -4.99
N THR A 24 -3.23 13.43 -3.99
CA THR A 24 -2.88 14.22 -2.80
C THR A 24 -2.99 13.31 -1.59
N LEU A 25 -1.90 13.18 -0.83
CA LEU A 25 -1.82 12.32 0.34
C LEU A 25 -0.79 12.83 1.34
N SER A 26 -0.98 12.45 2.60
CA SER A 26 -0.03 12.69 3.69
C SER A 26 0.04 11.42 4.54
N ILE A 27 1.21 10.80 4.59
CA ILE A 27 1.46 9.61 5.41
C ILE A 27 2.19 10.06 6.68
N PRO A 28 1.62 9.85 7.86
CA PRO A 28 2.26 10.22 9.13
C PRO A 28 3.45 9.31 9.44
N ALA A 29 4.42 9.83 10.21
CA ALA A 29 5.55 9.07 10.71
C ALA A 29 5.10 8.03 11.77
N GLY A 30 5.87 6.94 11.90
CA GLY A 30 5.68 5.91 12.93
C GLY A 30 4.53 4.95 12.64
N ARG A 31 4.10 4.79 11.38
CA ARG A 31 3.00 3.93 10.97
C ARG A 31 3.45 2.76 10.11
N VAL A 32 2.72 1.66 10.20
CA VAL A 32 2.77 0.57 9.22
C VAL A 32 1.60 0.73 8.26
N VAL A 33 1.90 1.18 7.06
CA VAL A 33 0.92 1.60 6.05
C VAL A 33 0.69 0.48 5.04
N GLY A 34 -0.54 0.00 4.93
CA GLY A 34 -0.98 -0.87 3.86
C GLY A 34 -1.35 -0.09 2.60
N LEU A 35 -0.58 -0.23 1.54
CA LEU A 35 -0.87 0.35 0.22
C LEU A 35 -1.62 -0.67 -0.62
N VAL A 36 -2.91 -0.44 -0.84
CA VAL A 36 -3.83 -1.37 -1.49
C VAL A 36 -4.34 -0.81 -2.82
N GLY A 37 -4.69 -1.69 -3.72
CA GLY A 37 -5.32 -1.37 -4.99
C GLY A 37 -5.14 -2.48 -6.01
N PRO A 38 -5.95 -2.51 -7.09
CA PRO A 38 -5.83 -3.50 -8.14
C PRO A 38 -4.49 -3.41 -8.87
N ASN A 39 -4.19 -4.44 -9.67
CA ASN A 39 -3.02 -4.43 -10.53
C ASN A 39 -3.12 -3.27 -11.53
N GLY A 40 -2.02 -2.53 -11.69
CA GLY A 40 -2.00 -1.35 -12.55
C GLY A 40 -2.58 -0.07 -11.93
N ALA A 41 -3.05 -0.07 -10.68
CA ALA A 41 -3.60 1.11 -10.00
C ALA A 41 -2.57 2.22 -9.71
N GLY A 42 -1.27 1.93 -9.82
CA GLY A 42 -0.20 2.90 -9.57
C GLY A 42 0.59 2.70 -8.28
N LYS A 43 0.39 1.59 -7.54
CA LYS A 43 1.09 1.28 -6.27
C LYS A 43 2.61 1.34 -6.42
N SER A 44 3.17 0.51 -7.31
CA SER A 44 4.63 0.49 -7.60
C SER A 44 5.12 1.84 -8.13
N THR A 45 4.30 2.54 -8.91
CA THR A 45 4.64 3.89 -9.39
C THR A 45 4.80 4.88 -8.23
N LEU A 46 3.87 4.86 -7.25
CA LEU A 46 3.97 5.70 -6.05
C LEU A 46 5.22 5.38 -5.24
N LEU A 47 5.51 4.09 -5.01
CA LEU A 47 6.70 3.67 -4.26
C LEU A 47 8.00 4.05 -4.98
N ASN A 48 8.06 3.91 -6.31
CA ASN A 48 9.22 4.31 -7.11
C ASN A 48 9.42 5.84 -7.16
N LEU A 49 8.34 6.63 -7.10
CA LEU A 49 8.42 8.07 -6.93
C LEU A 49 8.93 8.42 -5.52
N ALA A 50 8.45 7.73 -4.48
CA ALA A 50 8.83 7.97 -3.10
C ALA A 50 10.28 7.58 -2.80
N CYS A 51 10.83 6.54 -3.44
CA CYS A 51 12.25 6.19 -3.28
C CYS A 51 13.20 6.98 -4.22
N GLY A 52 12.66 7.82 -5.11
CA GLY A 52 13.44 8.66 -6.01
C GLY A 52 13.92 7.97 -7.29
N GLN A 53 13.45 6.76 -7.60
CA GLN A 53 13.76 6.08 -8.87
C GLN A 53 12.99 6.68 -10.07
N LEU A 54 11.89 7.37 -9.79
CA LEU A 54 11.09 8.06 -10.78
C LEU A 54 10.91 9.53 -10.40
N HIS A 55 10.70 10.37 -11.41
CA HIS A 55 10.30 11.76 -11.22
C HIS A 55 8.82 11.95 -11.58
N PRO A 56 8.07 12.79 -10.86
CA PRO A 56 6.70 13.11 -11.20
C PRO A 56 6.60 13.80 -12.57
N THR A 57 5.49 13.56 -13.27
CA THR A 57 5.11 14.28 -14.50
C THR A 57 4.34 15.55 -14.16
N ALA A 58 3.58 15.52 -13.05
CA ALA A 58 2.82 16.66 -12.53
C ALA A 58 2.80 16.61 -11.00
N GLY A 59 2.54 17.75 -10.37
CA GLY A 59 2.50 17.87 -8.92
C GLY A 59 3.86 17.70 -8.25
N THR A 60 3.82 17.44 -6.94
CA THR A 60 5.03 17.33 -6.11
C THR A 60 4.94 16.16 -5.14
N ILE A 61 6.10 15.63 -4.75
CA ILE A 61 6.24 14.66 -3.67
C ILE A 61 7.45 15.04 -2.80
N ARG A 62 7.28 14.94 -1.48
CA ARG A 62 8.33 15.07 -0.48
C ARG A 62 8.39 13.82 0.38
N VAL A 63 9.58 13.38 0.72
CA VAL A 63 9.84 12.24 1.60
C VAL A 63 10.82 12.67 2.67
N LEU A 64 10.41 12.51 3.95
CA LEU A 64 11.17 12.99 5.10
C LEU A 64 11.52 14.50 4.98
N GLY A 65 10.60 15.29 4.40
CA GLY A 65 10.76 16.73 4.17
C GLY A 65 11.57 17.13 2.95
N HIS A 66 12.20 16.17 2.25
CA HIS A 66 13.09 16.41 1.11
C HIS A 66 12.51 15.89 -0.21
N ARG A 67 13.08 16.31 -1.32
CA ARG A 67 12.81 15.69 -2.62
C ARG A 67 13.34 14.25 -2.61
N PRO A 68 12.59 13.26 -3.09
CA PRO A 68 13.06 11.87 -3.18
C PRO A 68 14.35 11.79 -4.05
N GLY A 69 15.34 11.05 -3.55
CA GLY A 69 16.62 10.90 -4.25
C GLY A 69 17.57 12.12 -4.16
N ASP A 70 17.31 13.06 -3.25
CA ASP A 70 18.10 14.28 -3.07
C ASP A 70 19.41 14.00 -2.30
N GLY A 71 20.28 13.25 -2.96
CA GLY A 71 21.62 12.94 -2.49
C GLY A 71 21.73 11.77 -1.50
N PRO A 72 23.00 11.44 -1.12
CA PRO A 72 23.29 10.26 -0.29
C PRO A 72 22.64 10.27 1.09
N GLY A 73 22.51 11.45 1.70
CA GLY A 73 21.91 11.60 3.04
C GLY A 73 20.42 11.24 3.06
N GLN A 74 19.66 11.69 2.05
CA GLN A 74 18.25 11.34 1.92
C GLN A 74 18.08 9.85 1.56
N LEU A 75 18.90 9.35 0.62
CA LEU A 75 18.89 7.95 0.23
C LEU A 75 19.23 7.01 1.40
N ALA A 76 20.13 7.40 2.31
CA ALA A 76 20.48 6.61 3.49
C ALA A 76 19.28 6.40 4.42
N ARG A 77 18.32 7.33 4.48
CA ARG A 77 17.14 7.31 5.35
C ARG A 77 15.96 6.51 4.78
N VAL A 78 16.01 6.11 3.49
CA VAL A 78 14.93 5.38 2.81
C VAL A 78 15.41 4.00 2.40
N GLY A 79 14.77 2.94 2.90
CA GLY A 79 14.93 1.57 2.42
C GLY A 79 13.90 1.24 1.36
N PHE A 80 14.27 0.46 0.33
CA PHE A 80 13.34 0.01 -0.70
C PHE A 80 13.58 -1.45 -1.06
N VAL A 81 12.53 -2.25 -1.08
CA VAL A 81 12.52 -3.62 -1.60
C VAL A 81 11.52 -3.67 -2.74
N ALA A 82 12.02 -3.90 -3.95
CA ALA A 82 11.19 -4.03 -5.15
C ALA A 82 10.50 -5.40 -5.23
N GLN A 83 9.46 -5.50 -6.03
CA GLN A 83 8.60 -6.69 -6.17
C GLN A 83 9.34 -7.96 -6.55
N ASP A 84 10.37 -7.88 -7.39
CA ASP A 84 11.20 -9.00 -7.81
C ASP A 84 12.29 -9.37 -6.79
N THR A 85 12.31 -8.69 -5.61
CA THR A 85 13.30 -8.89 -4.55
C THR A 85 14.73 -9.01 -5.09
N PRO A 86 15.25 -7.98 -5.77
CA PRO A 86 16.49 -8.05 -6.52
C PRO A 86 17.69 -8.30 -5.60
N VAL A 87 18.25 -9.49 -5.70
CA VAL A 87 19.54 -9.85 -5.08
C VAL A 87 20.47 -10.37 -6.16
N TYR A 88 21.76 -10.14 -6.01
CA TYR A 88 22.76 -10.59 -6.99
C TYR A 88 22.96 -12.09 -6.88
N ALA A 89 22.40 -12.85 -7.81
CA ALA A 89 22.41 -14.32 -7.79
C ALA A 89 23.81 -14.95 -7.63
N GLY A 90 24.84 -14.30 -8.15
CA GLY A 90 26.24 -14.75 -8.07
C GLY A 90 26.95 -14.44 -6.75
N LEU A 91 26.41 -13.54 -5.92
CA LEU A 91 26.98 -13.21 -4.63
C LEU A 91 26.45 -14.13 -3.53
N SER A 92 27.27 -14.38 -2.51
CA SER A 92 26.83 -15.09 -1.31
C SER A 92 26.01 -14.14 -0.39
N VAL A 93 25.30 -14.72 0.59
CA VAL A 93 24.61 -13.94 1.65
C VAL A 93 25.61 -13.01 2.33
N ALA A 94 26.79 -13.49 2.73
CA ALA A 94 27.82 -12.66 3.35
C ALA A 94 28.37 -11.57 2.43
N ASP A 95 28.44 -11.82 1.11
CA ASP A 95 28.85 -10.79 0.15
C ASP A 95 27.83 -9.64 0.09
N HIS A 96 26.54 -9.95 0.14
CA HIS A 96 25.49 -8.93 0.21
C HIS A 96 25.59 -8.08 1.48
N LEU A 97 25.83 -8.72 2.65
CA LEU A 97 26.00 -7.96 3.89
C LEU A 97 27.23 -7.05 3.82
N ARG A 98 28.36 -7.55 3.28
CA ARG A 98 29.57 -6.72 3.08
C ARG A 98 29.35 -5.56 2.11
N PHE A 99 28.61 -5.81 1.03
CA PHE A 99 28.23 -4.77 0.07
C PHE A 99 27.37 -3.71 0.72
N GLY A 100 26.31 -4.14 1.45
CA GLY A 100 25.42 -3.25 2.19
C GLY A 100 26.18 -2.34 3.18
N ALA A 101 27.10 -2.95 3.93
CA ALA A 101 27.93 -2.24 4.89
C ALA A 101 28.84 -1.16 4.26
N ARG A 102 29.36 -1.43 3.05
CA ARG A 102 30.24 -0.47 2.35
C ARG A 102 29.49 0.68 1.70
N THR A 103 28.19 0.51 1.45
CA THR A 103 27.37 1.49 0.71
C THR A 103 26.43 2.28 1.61
N ASN A 104 26.27 1.90 2.88
CA ASN A 104 25.32 2.55 3.79
C ASN A 104 26.05 3.02 5.07
N PRO A 105 26.04 4.33 5.37
CA PRO A 105 26.81 4.90 6.49
C PRO A 105 26.28 4.49 7.88
N ALA A 106 24.97 4.19 8.00
CA ALA A 106 24.32 3.79 9.25
C ALA A 106 24.08 2.28 9.35
N TRP A 107 24.89 1.48 8.63
CA TRP A 107 24.72 0.03 8.58
C TRP A 107 24.91 -0.63 9.95
N ASP A 108 23.90 -1.40 10.37
CA ASP A 108 23.94 -2.20 11.58
C ASP A 108 24.41 -3.62 11.27
N HIS A 109 25.70 -3.86 11.51
CA HIS A 109 26.34 -5.16 11.28
C HIS A 109 25.75 -6.25 12.19
N GLU A 110 25.58 -5.94 13.46
CA GLU A 110 25.15 -6.92 14.43
C GLU A 110 23.72 -7.38 14.17
N ALA A 111 22.81 -6.44 13.92
CA ALA A 111 21.44 -6.77 13.56
C ALA A 111 21.35 -7.59 12.26
N ALA A 112 22.15 -7.24 11.24
CA ALA A 112 22.18 -7.97 9.99
C ALA A 112 22.61 -9.43 10.15
N TYR A 113 23.71 -9.70 10.86
CA TYR A 113 24.22 -11.05 11.07
C TYR A 113 23.32 -11.87 11.99
N ARG A 114 22.83 -11.29 13.09
CA ARG A 114 21.85 -11.91 13.99
C ARG A 114 20.60 -12.34 13.22
N ARG A 115 20.12 -11.49 12.32
CA ARG A 115 18.95 -11.81 11.49
C ARG A 115 19.21 -12.98 10.54
N ILE A 116 20.36 -13.01 9.88
CA ILE A 116 20.74 -14.13 9.00
C ILE A 116 20.81 -15.45 9.78
N GLU A 117 21.35 -15.42 10.99
CA GLU A 117 21.40 -16.59 11.89
C GLU A 117 20.01 -17.07 12.29
N GLN A 118 19.13 -16.15 12.74
CA GLN A 118 17.72 -16.44 13.08
C GLN A 118 16.94 -17.06 11.92
N LEU A 119 17.23 -16.63 10.69
CA LEU A 119 16.62 -17.16 9.47
C LEU A 119 17.23 -18.50 9.02
N GLY A 120 18.29 -18.98 9.67
CA GLY A 120 18.98 -20.20 9.28
C GLY A 120 19.63 -20.13 7.90
N LEU A 121 20.00 -18.92 7.43
CA LEU A 121 20.64 -18.74 6.14
C LEU A 121 22.15 -18.97 6.25
N ASP A 122 22.69 -19.88 5.41
CA ASP A 122 24.14 -20.07 5.32
C ASP A 122 24.80 -18.83 4.69
N PRO A 123 25.68 -18.11 5.41
CA PRO A 123 26.39 -16.95 4.90
C PRO A 123 27.19 -17.21 3.61
N ARG A 124 27.61 -18.45 3.37
CA ARG A 124 28.41 -18.87 2.19
C ARG A 124 27.51 -19.19 0.99
N GLN A 125 26.23 -19.44 1.20
CA GLN A 125 25.31 -19.81 0.12
C GLN A 125 25.12 -18.65 -0.84
N LYS A 126 25.19 -18.94 -2.15
CA LYS A 126 24.90 -17.95 -3.21
C LYS A 126 23.40 -17.64 -3.24
N ALA A 127 23.06 -16.36 -3.37
CA ALA A 127 21.67 -15.90 -3.37
C ALA A 127 20.80 -16.52 -4.48
N GLY A 128 21.39 -16.88 -5.62
CA GLY A 128 20.69 -17.60 -6.68
C GLY A 128 20.23 -19.02 -6.32
N ARG A 129 20.73 -19.60 -5.23
CA ARG A 129 20.32 -20.91 -4.71
C ARG A 129 19.31 -20.83 -3.56
N LEU A 130 19.01 -19.64 -3.10
CA LEU A 130 17.99 -19.41 -2.07
C LEU A 130 16.60 -19.64 -2.63
N SER A 131 15.67 -20.11 -1.80
CA SER A 131 14.23 -20.14 -2.13
C SER A 131 13.69 -18.72 -2.30
N GLY A 132 12.50 -18.55 -2.89
CA GLY A 132 11.83 -17.25 -3.00
C GLY A 132 11.69 -16.56 -1.64
N GLY A 133 11.23 -17.31 -0.63
CA GLY A 133 11.10 -16.80 0.74
C GLY A 133 12.43 -16.39 1.36
N GLN A 134 13.47 -17.18 1.17
CA GLN A 134 14.80 -16.85 1.66
C GLN A 134 15.39 -15.61 0.98
N ARG A 135 15.16 -15.42 -0.33
CA ARG A 135 15.56 -14.19 -1.04
C ARG A 135 14.82 -12.96 -0.51
N ALA A 136 13.50 -13.07 -0.29
CA ALA A 136 12.71 -11.99 0.28
C ALA A 136 13.20 -11.61 1.69
N GLN A 137 13.51 -12.59 2.53
CA GLN A 137 14.07 -12.37 3.86
C GLN A 137 15.46 -11.73 3.79
N LEU A 138 16.32 -12.16 2.87
CA LEU A 138 17.62 -11.51 2.64
C LEU A 138 17.44 -10.05 2.21
N ALA A 139 16.56 -9.78 1.25
CA ALA A 139 16.30 -8.41 0.78
C ALA A 139 15.75 -7.51 1.90
N LEU A 140 14.83 -8.02 2.73
CA LEU A 140 14.35 -7.32 3.91
C LEU A 140 15.47 -7.05 4.91
N THR A 141 16.33 -8.06 5.20
CA THR A 141 17.47 -7.90 6.09
C THR A 141 18.42 -6.80 5.62
N LEU A 142 18.73 -6.76 4.30
CA LEU A 142 19.59 -5.72 3.73
C LEU A 142 18.97 -4.33 3.84
N ALA A 143 17.67 -4.21 3.57
CA ALA A 143 16.97 -2.94 3.69
C ALA A 143 16.84 -2.47 5.15
N ALA A 144 16.60 -3.41 6.09
CA ALA A 144 16.48 -3.14 7.52
C ALA A 144 17.82 -2.76 8.17
N ALA A 145 18.91 -3.47 7.83
CA ALA A 145 20.24 -3.20 8.37
C ALA A 145 20.79 -1.81 8.01
N LYS A 146 20.24 -1.18 7.00
CA LYS A 146 20.49 0.21 6.64
C LYS A 146 19.96 1.21 7.68
N GLN A 147 19.13 0.76 8.63
CA GLN A 147 18.46 1.55 9.66
C GLN A 147 17.63 2.72 9.10
N PRO A 148 16.78 2.48 8.09
CA PRO A 148 16.00 3.55 7.47
C PRO A 148 14.94 4.10 8.42
N GLU A 149 14.55 5.37 8.21
CA GLU A 149 13.37 5.99 8.84
C GLU A 149 12.08 5.63 8.09
N LEU A 150 12.20 5.42 6.76
CA LEU A 150 11.13 4.98 5.88
C LEU A 150 11.54 3.71 5.13
N LEU A 151 10.77 2.63 5.28
CA LEU A 151 10.94 1.39 4.53
C LEU A 151 9.78 1.22 3.56
N LEU A 152 10.08 1.12 2.27
CA LEU A 152 9.12 0.91 1.19
C LEU A 152 9.25 -0.53 0.66
N LEU A 153 8.14 -1.26 0.62
CA LEU A 153 8.09 -2.67 0.21
C LEU A 153 7.04 -2.84 -0.89
N ASP A 154 7.49 -3.20 -2.09
CA ASP A 154 6.58 -3.38 -3.23
C ASP A 154 6.25 -4.86 -3.43
N GLU A 155 5.04 -5.26 -3.02
CA GLU A 155 4.51 -6.63 -3.07
C GLU A 155 5.50 -7.73 -2.61
N PRO A 156 6.20 -7.56 -1.49
CA PRO A 156 7.35 -8.40 -1.11
C PRO A 156 6.97 -9.85 -0.79
N VAL A 157 5.68 -10.12 -0.61
CA VAL A 157 5.16 -11.47 -0.25
C VAL A 157 4.36 -12.13 -1.37
N ALA A 158 4.21 -11.49 -2.54
CA ALA A 158 3.34 -11.96 -3.62
C ALA A 158 3.71 -13.36 -4.15
N ALA A 159 5.02 -13.67 -4.20
CA ALA A 159 5.54 -14.95 -4.71
C ALA A 159 5.89 -15.96 -3.60
N LEU A 160 5.49 -15.69 -2.34
CA LEU A 160 5.82 -16.56 -1.20
C LEU A 160 4.69 -17.55 -0.93
N ASP A 161 5.09 -18.76 -0.53
CA ASP A 161 4.15 -19.72 0.05
C ASP A 161 3.58 -19.21 1.39
N PRO A 162 2.46 -19.77 1.88
CA PRO A 162 1.79 -19.24 3.08
C PRO A 162 2.68 -19.21 4.33
N LEU A 163 3.59 -20.16 4.50
CA LEU A 163 4.48 -20.20 5.68
C LEU A 163 5.56 -19.12 5.59
N ALA A 164 6.22 -18.99 4.44
CA ALA A 164 7.22 -17.97 4.18
C ALA A 164 6.61 -16.56 4.27
N ARG A 165 5.37 -16.37 3.78
CA ARG A 165 4.61 -15.13 3.89
C ARG A 165 4.37 -14.75 5.35
N ARG A 166 3.87 -15.67 6.16
CA ARG A 166 3.64 -15.44 7.59
C ARG A 166 4.93 -15.09 8.33
N SER A 167 6.02 -15.81 8.04
CA SER A 167 7.34 -15.51 8.61
C SER A 167 7.84 -14.12 8.21
N PHE A 168 7.64 -13.71 6.95
CA PHE A 168 8.02 -12.38 6.48
C PHE A 168 7.24 -11.27 7.20
N LEU A 169 5.92 -11.39 7.32
CA LEU A 169 5.08 -10.41 7.99
C LEU A 169 5.41 -10.30 9.48
N HIS A 170 5.70 -11.42 10.14
CA HIS A 170 6.19 -11.42 11.53
C HIS A 170 7.50 -10.64 11.66
N SER A 171 8.45 -10.92 10.79
CA SER A 171 9.72 -10.20 10.73
C SER A 171 9.56 -8.69 10.52
N LEU A 172 8.57 -8.32 9.72
CA LEU A 172 8.26 -6.91 9.45
C LEU A 172 7.71 -6.21 10.69
N THR A 173 6.84 -6.91 11.44
CA THR A 173 6.27 -6.39 12.69
C THR A 173 7.36 -6.20 13.76
N GLU A 174 8.29 -7.18 13.91
CA GLU A 174 9.44 -7.05 14.80
C GLU A 174 10.27 -5.82 14.43
N PHE A 175 10.62 -5.68 13.14
CA PHE A 175 11.41 -4.55 12.66
C PHE A 175 10.71 -3.20 12.87
N ALA A 176 9.38 -3.13 12.71
CA ALA A 176 8.62 -1.92 13.00
C ALA A 176 8.75 -1.50 14.49
N GLY A 177 8.72 -2.48 15.40
CA GLY A 177 8.81 -2.26 16.84
C GLY A 177 10.20 -1.92 17.37
N GLU A 178 11.28 -2.21 16.64
CA GLU A 178 12.66 -1.99 17.11
C GLU A 178 13.03 -0.51 17.29
N ARG A 179 12.36 0.39 16.58
CA ARG A 179 12.66 1.83 16.64
C ARG A 179 11.40 2.66 16.56
N GLU A 180 11.16 3.48 17.56
CA GLU A 180 10.06 4.45 17.57
C GLU A 180 10.19 5.45 16.40
N GLY A 181 9.06 5.77 15.76
CA GLY A 181 8.99 6.70 14.64
C GLY A 181 9.35 6.11 13.27
N ARG A 182 9.78 4.83 13.17
CA ARG A 182 10.01 4.17 11.89
C ARG A 182 8.69 3.99 11.15
N THR A 183 8.68 4.33 9.86
CA THR A 183 7.50 4.16 8.99
C THR A 183 7.77 3.07 7.98
N ILE A 184 6.78 2.21 7.75
CA ILE A 184 6.82 1.16 6.74
C ILE A 184 5.63 1.35 5.81
N VAL A 185 5.86 1.30 4.49
CA VAL A 185 4.79 1.24 3.48
C VAL A 185 4.90 -0.09 2.76
N LEU A 186 3.89 -0.93 2.92
CA LEU A 186 3.81 -2.27 2.35
C LEU A 186 2.71 -2.30 1.30
N SER A 187 3.05 -2.47 0.02
CA SER A 187 2.03 -2.73 -1.00
C SER A 187 1.64 -4.21 -1.01
N SER A 188 0.35 -4.47 -1.11
CA SER A 188 -0.20 -5.83 -1.29
C SER A 188 -1.53 -5.77 -2.05
N HIS A 189 -1.85 -6.84 -2.76
CA HIS A 189 -3.17 -7.12 -3.28
C HIS A 189 -3.96 -8.09 -2.38
N VAL A 190 -3.34 -8.64 -1.34
CA VAL A 190 -3.96 -9.54 -0.34
C VAL A 190 -4.25 -8.74 0.92
N ILE A 191 -5.51 -8.40 1.15
CA ILE A 191 -5.96 -7.48 2.23
C ILE A 191 -5.76 -8.12 3.59
N THR A 192 -6.03 -9.42 3.71
CA THR A 192 -5.88 -10.17 4.98
C THR A 192 -4.45 -10.21 5.52
N ASP A 193 -3.44 -10.03 4.66
CA ASP A 193 -2.05 -9.90 5.10
C ASP A 193 -1.81 -8.52 5.77
N LEU A 194 -2.46 -7.49 5.23
CA LEU A 194 -2.34 -6.12 5.72
C LEU A 194 -3.07 -5.90 7.05
N GLU A 195 -4.23 -6.51 7.24
CA GLU A 195 -4.99 -6.45 8.50
C GLU A 195 -4.17 -6.87 9.73
N ARG A 196 -3.21 -7.74 9.52
CA ARG A 196 -2.37 -8.29 10.60
C ARG A 196 -1.23 -7.38 11.04
N VAL A 197 -0.82 -6.46 10.17
CA VAL A 197 0.43 -5.70 10.39
C VAL A 197 0.26 -4.20 10.22
N CYS A 198 -0.78 -3.74 9.50
CA CYS A 198 -0.96 -2.33 9.18
C CYS A 198 -1.93 -1.64 10.14
N ASP A 199 -1.55 -0.45 10.58
CA ASP A 199 -2.38 0.44 11.39
C ASP A 199 -2.90 1.64 10.58
N TYR A 200 -2.44 1.80 9.34
CA TYR A 200 -2.85 2.85 8.41
C TYR A 200 -3.10 2.28 7.02
N LEU A 201 -4.18 2.69 6.36
CA LEU A 201 -4.53 2.28 5.01
C LEU A 201 -4.34 3.41 4.01
N LEU A 202 -3.80 3.09 2.83
CA LEU A 202 -3.80 3.93 1.64
C LEU A 202 -4.33 3.13 0.46
N LEU A 203 -5.52 3.46 -0.03
CA LEU A 203 -6.15 2.81 -1.17
C LEU A 203 -5.99 3.65 -2.44
N ILE A 204 -5.41 3.04 -3.47
CA ILE A 204 -5.31 3.62 -4.82
C ILE A 204 -6.16 2.80 -5.78
N SER A 205 -7.04 3.47 -6.50
CA SER A 205 -7.84 2.89 -7.58
C SER A 205 -8.12 3.94 -8.66
N GLY A 206 -8.20 3.51 -9.93
CA GLY A 206 -8.35 4.43 -11.06
C GLY A 206 -7.27 5.51 -11.11
N SER A 207 -6.02 5.15 -10.80
CA SER A 207 -4.86 6.07 -10.75
C SER A 207 -4.98 7.22 -9.73
N ARG A 208 -5.91 7.14 -8.75
CA ARG A 208 -6.17 8.17 -7.74
C ARG A 208 -6.17 7.57 -6.34
N VAL A 209 -5.85 8.40 -5.34
CA VAL A 209 -6.08 8.04 -3.94
C VAL A 209 -7.58 8.10 -3.65
N ARG A 210 -8.15 6.99 -3.16
CA ARG A 210 -9.57 6.85 -2.84
C ARG A 210 -9.86 6.92 -1.36
N LEU A 211 -8.94 6.39 -0.56
CA LEU A 211 -9.07 6.34 0.88
C LEU A 211 -7.68 6.39 1.52
N ALA A 212 -7.54 7.17 2.59
CA ALA A 212 -6.31 7.22 3.38
C ALA A 212 -6.69 7.55 4.83
N GLY A 213 -6.14 6.80 5.79
CA GLY A 213 -6.38 7.04 7.21
C GLY A 213 -6.00 5.87 8.11
N PRO A 214 -6.02 6.06 9.44
CA PRO A 214 -5.89 4.99 10.41
C PRO A 214 -6.97 3.91 10.21
N CYS A 215 -6.58 2.63 10.20
CA CYS A 215 -7.50 1.52 9.93
C CYS A 215 -8.70 1.50 10.88
N GLU A 216 -8.45 1.72 12.18
CA GLU A 216 -9.51 1.74 13.19
C GLU A 216 -10.52 2.87 12.96
N GLU A 217 -10.06 4.08 12.61
CA GLU A 217 -10.93 5.22 12.32
C GLU A 217 -11.77 4.97 11.06
N LEU A 218 -11.12 4.45 10.01
CA LEU A 218 -11.80 4.11 8.77
C LEU A 218 -12.91 3.07 9.00
N ILE A 219 -12.62 2.00 9.74
CA ILE A 219 -13.63 0.97 10.07
C ILE A 219 -14.73 1.55 10.97
N ALA A 220 -14.39 2.44 11.92
CA ALA A 220 -15.36 3.02 12.85
C ALA A 220 -16.36 3.97 12.16
N GLU A 221 -15.97 4.61 11.05
CA GLU A 221 -16.82 5.53 10.27
C GLU A 221 -17.67 4.85 9.19
N HIS A 222 -17.45 3.55 8.91
CA HIS A 222 -18.12 2.85 7.83
C HIS A 222 -19.03 1.73 8.36
N TYR A 223 -20.20 1.61 7.74
CA TYR A 223 -21.21 0.63 8.14
C TYR A 223 -21.88 0.00 6.91
N ARG A 224 -22.25 -1.27 7.04
CA ARG A 224 -23.18 -1.94 6.13
C ARG A 224 -24.58 -1.79 6.69
N ILE A 225 -25.50 -1.26 5.89
CA ILE A 225 -26.89 -1.02 6.24
C ILE A 225 -27.75 -1.86 5.31
N VAL A 226 -28.50 -2.81 5.86
CA VAL A 226 -29.35 -3.74 5.09
C VAL A 226 -30.80 -3.56 5.52
N GLY A 227 -31.71 -3.40 4.55
CA GLY A 227 -33.14 -3.22 4.84
C GLY A 227 -34.04 -3.55 3.65
N PRO A 228 -35.33 -3.19 3.72
CA PRO A 228 -36.24 -3.30 2.58
C PRO A 228 -35.73 -2.56 1.35
N ARG A 229 -36.13 -3.01 0.16
CA ARG A 229 -35.68 -2.38 -1.09
C ARG A 229 -36.14 -0.93 -1.15
N ARG A 230 -35.16 -0.02 -1.08
CA ARG A 230 -35.31 1.44 -1.14
C ARG A 230 -34.11 2.04 -1.87
N ALA A 231 -34.30 3.22 -2.47
CA ALA A 231 -33.22 3.98 -3.06
C ALA A 231 -32.31 4.60 -1.96
N ALA A 232 -31.09 4.95 -2.29
CA ALA A 232 -30.13 5.61 -1.39
C ALA A 232 -30.69 6.92 -0.78
N SER A 233 -31.58 7.61 -1.51
CA SER A 233 -32.27 8.82 -1.03
C SER A 233 -33.18 8.59 0.20
N ALA A 234 -33.52 7.34 0.53
CA ALA A 234 -34.28 6.99 1.72
C ALA A 234 -33.40 6.86 2.98
N LEU A 235 -32.09 6.91 2.85
CA LEU A 235 -31.16 6.95 3.99
C LEU A 235 -31.18 8.31 4.67
N PRO A 236 -30.95 8.38 6.00
CA PRO A 236 -30.84 9.63 6.72
C PRO A 236 -29.79 10.58 6.12
N ALA A 237 -30.03 11.87 6.21
CA ALA A 237 -29.07 12.87 5.78
C ALA A 237 -27.71 12.73 6.51
N GLY A 238 -26.61 13.03 5.82
CA GLY A 238 -25.26 12.93 6.37
C GLY A 238 -24.60 11.56 6.18
N MET A 239 -25.23 10.63 5.48
CA MET A 239 -24.64 9.34 5.10
C MET A 239 -24.09 9.41 3.66
N ALA A 240 -22.79 9.33 3.51
CA ALA A 240 -22.15 9.24 2.19
C ALA A 240 -22.17 7.77 1.73
N VAL A 241 -22.96 7.47 0.69
CA VAL A 241 -23.03 6.12 0.12
C VAL A 241 -21.76 5.83 -0.66
N VAL A 242 -21.04 4.80 -0.23
CA VAL A 242 -19.84 4.26 -0.89
C VAL A 242 -20.24 3.23 -1.92
N GLN A 243 -21.12 2.30 -1.55
CA GLN A 243 -21.60 1.23 -2.42
C GLN A 243 -23.09 1.00 -2.18
N GLU A 244 -23.81 0.73 -3.25
CA GLU A 244 -25.23 0.36 -3.25
C GLU A 244 -25.41 -0.96 -3.99
N ASN A 245 -26.17 -1.90 -3.37
CA ASN A 245 -26.51 -3.17 -3.96
C ASN A 245 -27.98 -3.49 -3.66
N HIS A 246 -28.70 -3.99 -4.66
CA HIS A 246 -30.08 -4.41 -4.55
C HIS A 246 -30.20 -5.87 -4.96
N ILE A 247 -30.69 -6.70 -4.04
CA ILE A 247 -30.95 -8.12 -4.29
C ILE A 247 -32.40 -8.39 -3.89
N ASP A 248 -33.21 -8.83 -4.85
CA ASP A 248 -34.63 -9.11 -4.67
C ASP A 248 -35.41 -7.95 -4.01
N HIS A 249 -35.88 -8.15 -2.80
CA HIS A 249 -36.65 -7.17 -2.03
C HIS A 249 -35.82 -6.43 -0.98
N ARG A 250 -34.49 -6.53 -1.04
CA ARG A 250 -33.57 -5.90 -0.09
C ARG A 250 -32.60 -4.96 -0.77
N SER A 251 -32.22 -3.93 -0.04
CA SER A 251 -31.10 -3.05 -0.35
C SER A 251 -30.03 -3.19 0.71
N ALA A 252 -28.78 -3.24 0.25
CA ALA A 252 -27.59 -3.17 1.09
C ALA A 252 -26.77 -1.95 0.67
N PHE A 253 -26.46 -1.09 1.62
CA PHE A 253 -25.63 0.09 1.42
C PHE A 253 -24.38 -0.02 2.27
N ILE A 254 -23.22 0.31 1.70
CA ILE A 254 -22.05 0.65 2.50
C ILE A 254 -21.97 2.17 2.54
N VAL A 255 -21.99 2.71 3.74
CA VAL A 255 -22.01 4.16 3.97
C VAL A 255 -20.84 4.60 4.85
N ARG A 256 -20.35 5.81 4.60
CA ARG A 256 -19.48 6.54 5.53
C ARG A 256 -20.30 7.59 6.24
N THR A 257 -20.29 7.58 7.57
CA THR A 257 -21.07 8.52 8.38
C THR A 257 -20.49 8.73 9.77
N ALA A 258 -20.58 9.98 10.25
CA ALA A 258 -20.46 10.34 11.66
C ALA A 258 -21.83 10.60 12.29
N ALA A 259 -22.92 10.56 11.50
CA ALA A 259 -24.29 10.78 11.96
C ALA A 259 -24.87 9.54 12.68
N PRO A 260 -25.92 9.69 13.49
CA PRO A 260 -26.60 8.55 14.11
C PRO A 260 -27.10 7.54 13.07
N LEU A 261 -26.89 6.28 13.35
CA LEU A 261 -27.27 5.18 12.47
C LEU A 261 -28.80 5.01 12.41
N PRO A 262 -29.38 4.58 11.28
CA PRO A 262 -30.82 4.41 11.12
C PRO A 262 -31.35 3.32 12.06
N LYS A 263 -32.58 3.53 12.54
CA LYS A 263 -33.33 2.60 13.38
C LYS A 263 -34.49 1.98 12.60
N GLY A 264 -35.19 1.03 13.20
CA GLY A 264 -36.35 0.39 12.62
C GLY A 264 -36.01 -0.78 11.72
N ASP A 265 -36.47 -0.76 10.47
CA ASP A 265 -36.32 -1.88 9.50
C ASP A 265 -34.90 -2.07 8.96
N TRP A 266 -33.93 -1.28 9.42
CA TRP A 266 -32.56 -1.32 9.00
C TRP A 266 -31.71 -2.13 9.96
N ARG A 267 -31.00 -3.14 9.43
CA ARG A 267 -29.97 -3.87 10.13
C ARG A 267 -28.62 -3.20 9.83
N VAL A 268 -27.91 -2.81 10.87
CA VAL A 268 -26.59 -2.19 10.78
C VAL A 268 -25.52 -3.20 11.18
N GLU A 269 -24.52 -3.36 10.34
CA GLU A 269 -23.38 -4.27 10.54
C GLU A 269 -22.08 -3.49 10.47
N ARG A 270 -21.10 -3.90 11.25
CA ARG A 270 -19.72 -3.41 11.13
C ARG A 270 -19.05 -4.06 9.95
N LEU A 271 -18.13 -3.32 9.33
CA LEU A 271 -17.27 -3.85 8.27
C LEU A 271 -15.93 -4.27 8.86
N ASP A 272 -15.28 -5.25 8.22
CA ASP A 272 -13.83 -5.45 8.32
C ASP A 272 -13.09 -4.62 7.27
N LEU A 273 -11.76 -4.69 7.27
CA LEU A 273 -10.95 -3.93 6.33
C LEU A 273 -11.12 -4.43 4.89
N GLU A 274 -11.32 -5.74 4.71
CA GLU A 274 -11.53 -6.36 3.41
C GLU A 274 -12.83 -5.87 2.77
N ASP A 275 -13.94 -5.92 3.51
CA ASP A 275 -15.24 -5.40 3.09
C ASP A 275 -15.15 -3.92 2.69
N LEU A 276 -14.45 -3.12 3.50
CA LEU A 276 -14.25 -1.69 3.25
C LEU A 276 -13.51 -1.44 1.93
N VAL A 277 -12.38 -2.10 1.74
CA VAL A 277 -11.57 -1.96 0.51
C VAL A 277 -12.34 -2.39 -0.72
N LEU A 278 -13.03 -3.55 -0.65
CA LEU A 278 -13.84 -4.06 -1.76
C LEU A 278 -14.95 -3.10 -2.15
N ALA A 279 -15.61 -2.45 -1.18
CA ALA A 279 -16.65 -1.46 -1.47
C ALA A 279 -16.16 -0.29 -2.32
N TYR A 280 -14.98 0.25 -1.99
CA TYR A 280 -14.38 1.33 -2.77
C TYR A 280 -13.90 0.89 -4.15
N LEU A 281 -13.41 -0.34 -4.31
CA LEU A 281 -12.98 -0.88 -5.59
C LEU A 281 -14.16 -1.10 -6.55
N VAL A 282 -15.28 -1.63 -6.06
CA VAL A 282 -16.50 -1.84 -6.87
C VAL A 282 -17.10 -0.51 -7.34
N ARG A 283 -17.05 0.52 -6.51
CA ARG A 283 -17.50 1.86 -6.90
C ARG A 283 -16.76 2.39 -8.13
N ASP A 284 -15.45 2.16 -8.20
CA ASP A 284 -14.62 2.67 -9.30
C ASP A 284 -14.87 1.96 -10.61
N THR A 285 -15.12 0.64 -10.60
CA THR A 285 -15.47 -0.11 -11.84
C THR A 285 -16.75 0.39 -12.46
N ARG A 286 -17.79 0.65 -11.65
CA ARG A 286 -19.07 1.18 -12.15
C ARG A 286 -18.97 2.61 -12.69
N SER A 287 -18.05 3.43 -12.16
CA SER A 287 -17.82 4.79 -12.65
C SER A 287 -17.09 4.80 -14.00
N HIS A 288 -16.27 3.78 -14.32
CA HIS A 288 -15.59 3.67 -15.62
C HIS A 288 -16.55 3.18 -16.71
N ASP A 289 -17.41 2.20 -16.43
CA ASP A 289 -18.38 1.69 -17.40
C ASP A 289 -19.40 2.75 -17.85
N SER A 290 -19.69 3.74 -17.01
CA SER A 290 -20.58 4.86 -17.37
C SER A 290 -19.92 5.93 -18.23
N TYR A 291 -18.58 6.06 -18.24
CA TYR A 291 -17.86 7.01 -19.10
C TYR A 291 -17.63 6.43 -20.51
N ASP A 292 -17.30 5.15 -20.61
CA ASP A 292 -17.08 4.49 -21.91
C ASP A 292 -18.38 4.34 -22.73
N ALA A 293 -19.55 4.34 -22.07
CA ALA A 293 -20.85 4.30 -22.74
C ALA A 293 -21.27 5.63 -23.40
N HIS A 294 -20.66 6.76 -23.00
CA HIS A 294 -20.98 8.07 -23.60
C HIS A 294 -20.08 8.44 -24.78
N ASP A 295 -18.85 7.93 -24.85
CA ASP A 295 -17.92 8.23 -25.96
C ASP A 295 -18.20 7.41 -27.25
N SER A 296 -19.04 6.38 -27.18
CA SER A 296 -19.38 5.55 -28.34
C SER A 296 -20.56 6.07 -29.20
N HIS A 297 -21.20 7.18 -28.82
CA HIS A 297 -22.37 7.70 -29.55
C HIS A 297 -22.09 8.88 -30.48
N ASP A 298 -20.87 9.43 -30.51
CA ASP A 298 -20.55 10.62 -31.32
C ASP A 298 -19.80 10.30 -32.66
N LEU A 299 -19.77 9.06 -33.12
CA LEU A 299 -19.09 8.67 -34.37
C LEU A 299 -20.01 8.25 -35.52
N GLU A 300 -21.32 8.53 -35.47
CA GLU A 300 -22.20 8.42 -36.65
C GLU A 300 -22.59 9.81 -37.13
N GLY A 301 -21.74 10.42 -37.94
CA GLY A 301 -22.04 11.59 -38.76
C GLY A 301 -22.64 11.16 -40.10
N PRO A 302 -23.56 11.94 -40.69
CA PRO A 302 -24.36 11.56 -41.86
C PRO A 302 -23.53 11.52 -43.15
N GLN A 303 -23.90 10.58 -44.00
CA GLN A 303 -23.45 10.43 -45.39
C GLN A 303 -23.92 11.59 -46.24
#